data_af766bdcf3dac84feada2e8d9c2c9add
#
_entry.id   af766bdcf3dac84feada2e8d9c2c9add
#
_cell.length_a   1.000
_cell.length_b   1.000
_cell.length_c   1.000
_cell.angle_alpha   90.00
_cell.angle_beta   90.00
_cell.angle_gamma   90.00
#
_symmetry.space_group_name_H-M   'P 1'
#
loop_
_entity.id
_entity.type
_entity.pdbx_description
1 polymer ?
#
loop_
_entity_poly.entity_id
_entity_poly.type
_entity_poly.pdbx_seq_one_letter_code
_entity_poly.pdbx_strand_id
1 'polypeptide(L)'
;MPEFEEYLAQQRRSHNTTYSYVFSVSDFFSRYDCLDDKHVEEWIQLLKSEKKTPKTINLRLSGLMAFAKFKGIKLNVNKLPVQKKSFVDNVISEEEYYKLLKCLKADNKMKGYWMIRFLGQTGARVSEFVRFEKKNLEDGYIDLDTKCHSRRILIPDRLIEESKEYFAGVQGRWLFPGQKKGQHMTTGGVNSLLKDFAKKYDIREDVMHAHAFRHFFAIQSLNNGVDMSLLKDLLGHGSIDTTQIYTQLSSAEQKKRFNEAVKW
;
A
#
# COMPACT_ATOMS: atom_id res chain seq x y z
N MET A 1 27.22 0.42 -12.49
CA MET A 1 25.88 0.19 -11.90
C MET A 1 25.55 -1.31 -11.70
N PRO A 2 25.89 -2.24 -12.65
CA PRO A 2 25.63 -3.68 -12.44
C PRO A 2 26.18 -4.26 -11.13
N GLU A 3 27.43 -3.93 -10.81
CA GLU A 3 28.08 -4.37 -9.55
C GLU A 3 27.33 -3.88 -8.27
N PHE A 4 26.76 -2.68 -8.31
CA PHE A 4 25.98 -2.15 -7.19
C PHE A 4 24.63 -2.85 -7.09
N GLU A 5 23.99 -3.19 -8.21
CA GLU A 5 22.76 -4.00 -8.23
C GLU A 5 23.01 -5.38 -7.63
N GLU A 6 24.12 -6.00 -7.99
CA GLU A 6 24.53 -7.30 -7.44
C GLU A 6 24.80 -7.21 -5.93
N TYR A 7 25.51 -6.16 -5.48
CA TYR A 7 25.68 -5.88 -4.06
C TYR A 7 24.35 -5.73 -3.31
N LEU A 8 23.39 -5.01 -3.88
CA LEU A 8 22.06 -4.85 -3.28
C LEU A 8 21.26 -6.17 -3.25
N ALA A 9 21.42 -7.02 -4.27
CA ALA A 9 20.84 -8.36 -4.30
C ALA A 9 21.41 -9.26 -3.20
N GLN A 10 22.74 -9.23 -2.96
CA GLN A 10 23.38 -9.93 -1.86
C GLN A 10 22.88 -9.43 -0.50
N GLN A 11 22.55 -8.14 -0.36
CA GLN A 11 21.89 -7.57 0.82
C GLN A 11 20.38 -7.93 0.91
N ARG A 12 19.87 -8.83 0.05
CA ARG A 12 18.48 -9.28 -0.03
C ARG A 12 17.45 -8.13 -0.18
N ARG A 13 17.85 -7.02 -0.82
CA ARG A 13 16.92 -5.91 -1.08
C ARG A 13 15.86 -6.33 -2.10
N SER A 14 14.65 -5.78 -1.95
CA SER A 14 13.58 -6.03 -2.94
C SER A 14 13.92 -5.37 -4.27
N HIS A 15 13.40 -5.89 -5.38
CA HIS A 15 13.57 -5.31 -6.72
C HIS A 15 13.22 -3.80 -6.76
N ASN A 16 12.11 -3.40 -6.12
CA ASN A 16 11.70 -1.99 -6.05
C ASN A 16 12.70 -1.13 -5.26
N THR A 17 13.27 -1.67 -4.18
CA THR A 17 14.31 -0.96 -3.41
C THR A 17 15.57 -0.81 -4.24
N THR A 18 16.00 -1.87 -4.92
CA THR A 18 17.16 -1.85 -5.82
C THR A 18 16.97 -0.81 -6.92
N TYR A 19 15.82 -0.84 -7.60
CA TYR A 19 15.50 0.16 -8.62
C TYR A 19 15.55 1.60 -8.08
N SER A 20 14.93 1.86 -6.93
CA SER A 20 14.94 3.19 -6.30
C SER A 20 16.33 3.66 -5.91
N TYR A 21 17.18 2.76 -5.44
CA TYR A 21 18.55 3.10 -5.03
C TYR A 21 19.44 3.37 -6.25
N VAL A 22 19.37 2.51 -7.27
CA VAL A 22 20.09 2.71 -8.54
C VAL A 22 19.67 4.02 -9.19
N PHE A 23 18.35 4.29 -9.25
CA PHE A 23 17.85 5.57 -9.74
C PHE A 23 18.44 6.76 -8.96
N SER A 24 18.49 6.68 -7.63
CA SER A 24 19.01 7.76 -6.78
C SER A 24 20.47 8.05 -7.05
N VAL A 25 21.27 7.00 -7.23
CA VAL A 25 22.70 7.10 -7.57
C VAL A 25 22.89 7.68 -8.97
N SER A 26 22.10 7.20 -9.95
CA SER A 26 22.17 7.72 -11.33
C SER A 26 21.76 9.19 -11.41
N ASP A 27 20.69 9.60 -10.70
CA ASP A 27 20.25 11.01 -10.63
C ASP A 27 21.30 11.91 -10.00
N PHE A 28 22.00 11.44 -8.97
CA PHE A 28 23.10 12.18 -8.34
C PHE A 28 24.27 12.36 -9.31
N PHE A 29 24.79 11.27 -9.87
CA PHE A 29 25.96 11.31 -10.77
C PHE A 29 25.65 11.90 -12.16
N SER A 30 24.40 12.14 -12.51
CA SER A 30 24.06 12.98 -13.67
C SER A 30 24.33 14.47 -13.46
N ARG A 31 24.61 14.89 -12.23
CA ARG A 31 24.75 16.30 -11.82
C ARG A 31 26.09 16.60 -11.13
N TYR A 32 26.72 15.60 -10.53
CA TYR A 32 27.95 15.73 -9.76
C TYR A 32 28.92 14.61 -10.11
N ASP A 33 30.21 14.93 -10.22
CA ASP A 33 31.27 13.99 -10.62
C ASP A 33 31.82 13.18 -9.45
N CYS A 34 31.67 13.66 -8.21
CA CYS A 34 32.16 12.98 -7.03
C CYS A 34 31.13 12.92 -5.91
N LEU A 35 31.25 11.89 -5.06
CA LEU A 35 30.35 11.65 -3.94
C LEU A 35 31.07 12.05 -2.63
N ASP A 36 30.76 13.24 -2.14
CA ASP A 36 31.22 13.79 -0.87
C ASP A 36 30.08 14.54 -0.16
N ASP A 37 30.33 14.93 1.09
CA ASP A 37 29.32 15.60 1.92
C ASP A 37 28.82 16.91 1.30
N LYS A 38 29.71 17.69 0.66
CA LYS A 38 29.36 18.99 0.04
C LYS A 38 28.36 18.80 -1.10
N HIS A 39 28.68 17.93 -2.05
CA HIS A 39 27.80 17.70 -3.21
C HIS A 39 26.47 17.03 -2.80
N VAL A 40 26.48 16.19 -1.76
CA VAL A 40 25.23 15.62 -1.22
C VAL A 40 24.35 16.69 -0.58
N GLU A 41 24.92 17.65 0.17
CA GLU A 41 24.16 18.78 0.71
C GLU A 41 23.60 19.68 -0.39
N GLU A 42 24.38 19.99 -1.42
CA GLU A 42 23.92 20.75 -2.59
C GLU A 42 22.76 20.01 -3.30
N TRP A 43 22.87 18.70 -3.46
CA TRP A 43 21.81 17.90 -4.05
C TRP A 43 20.52 17.89 -3.20
N ILE A 44 20.64 17.83 -1.87
CA ILE A 44 19.50 17.97 -0.96
C ILE A 44 18.78 19.32 -1.19
N GLN A 45 19.54 20.43 -1.29
CA GLN A 45 18.95 21.75 -1.54
C GLN A 45 18.28 21.82 -2.90
N LEU A 46 18.89 21.21 -3.92
CA LEU A 46 18.29 21.10 -5.26
C LEU A 46 16.97 20.30 -5.22
N LEU A 47 16.94 19.15 -4.54
CA LEU A 47 15.72 18.36 -4.41
C LEU A 47 14.61 19.11 -3.63
N LYS A 48 14.98 19.95 -2.66
CA LYS A 48 14.02 20.84 -1.98
C LYS A 48 13.48 21.92 -2.93
N SER A 49 14.32 22.54 -3.75
CA SER A 49 13.89 23.53 -4.76
C SER A 49 12.97 22.91 -5.82
N GLU A 50 13.17 21.62 -6.15
CA GLU A 50 12.27 20.80 -6.97
C GLU A 50 10.98 20.40 -6.24
N LYS A 51 10.71 20.91 -5.04
CA LYS A 51 9.54 20.61 -4.21
C LYS A 51 9.37 19.12 -3.88
N LYS A 52 10.48 18.36 -3.81
CA LYS A 52 10.42 16.96 -3.34
C LYS A 52 10.12 16.93 -1.85
N THR A 53 9.28 15.97 -1.45
CA THR A 53 8.96 15.79 -0.02
C THR A 53 10.16 15.27 0.78
N PRO A 54 10.29 15.60 2.09
CA PRO A 54 11.35 15.05 2.95
C PRO A 54 11.46 13.54 2.90
N LYS A 55 10.32 12.83 2.78
CA LYS A 55 10.27 11.38 2.63
C LYS A 55 10.94 10.90 1.34
N THR A 56 10.71 11.60 0.22
CA THR A 56 11.33 11.31 -1.07
C THR A 56 12.83 11.58 -1.03
N ILE A 57 13.24 12.71 -0.44
CA ILE A 57 14.66 13.07 -0.28
C ILE A 57 15.36 11.99 0.58
N ASN A 58 14.78 11.60 1.70
CA ASN A 58 15.33 10.55 2.56
C ASN A 58 15.44 9.19 1.88
N LEU A 59 14.52 8.84 0.99
CA LEU A 59 14.61 7.62 0.19
C LEU A 59 15.82 7.70 -0.76
N ARG A 60 15.99 8.84 -1.44
CA ARG A 60 17.12 9.08 -2.35
C ARG A 60 18.45 9.06 -1.60
N LEU A 61 18.52 9.72 -0.44
CA LEU A 61 19.69 9.67 0.44
C LEU A 61 20.02 8.25 0.88
N SER A 62 19.00 7.44 1.18
CA SER A 62 19.24 6.02 1.53
C SER A 62 19.91 5.23 0.40
N GLY A 63 19.58 5.54 -0.86
CA GLY A 63 20.26 4.97 -2.03
C GLY A 63 21.72 5.40 -2.12
N LEU A 64 22.00 6.71 -1.96
CA LEU A 64 23.39 7.23 -1.95
C LEU A 64 24.22 6.67 -0.79
N MET A 65 23.65 6.61 0.41
CA MET A 65 24.34 6.03 1.59
C MET A 65 24.67 4.55 1.38
N ALA A 66 23.78 3.79 0.72
CA ALA A 66 24.03 2.40 0.36
C ALA A 66 25.17 2.28 -0.67
N PHE A 67 25.23 3.19 -1.64
CA PHE A 67 26.28 3.25 -2.64
C PHE A 67 27.62 3.71 -2.02
N ALA A 68 27.60 4.71 -1.16
CA ALA A 68 28.78 5.14 -0.41
C ALA A 68 29.38 3.98 0.39
N LYS A 69 28.53 3.21 1.10
CA LYS A 69 28.95 2.00 1.81
C LYS A 69 29.57 0.96 0.88
N PHE A 70 28.98 0.74 -0.30
CA PHE A 70 29.50 -0.17 -1.32
C PHE A 70 30.89 0.25 -1.81
N LYS A 71 31.13 1.56 -1.98
CA LYS A 71 32.41 2.13 -2.43
C LYS A 71 33.41 2.39 -1.29
N GLY A 72 33.05 2.11 -0.03
CA GLY A 72 33.90 2.40 1.12
C GLY A 72 34.02 3.90 1.44
N ILE A 73 33.13 4.74 0.92
CA ILE A 73 33.11 6.19 1.15
C ILE A 73 32.32 6.47 2.44
N LYS A 74 32.89 7.26 3.34
CA LYS A 74 32.22 7.71 4.56
C LYS A 74 31.52 9.04 4.28
N LEU A 75 30.19 9.07 4.40
CA LEU A 75 29.36 10.26 4.34
C LEU A 75 28.87 10.66 5.72
N ASN A 76 28.90 11.94 6.02
CA ASN A 76 28.46 12.51 7.31
C ASN A 76 27.21 13.37 7.14
N VAL A 77 26.23 12.84 6.40
CA VAL A 77 24.98 13.52 6.04
C VAL A 77 23.81 12.90 6.79
N ASN A 78 22.97 13.75 7.39
CA ASN A 78 21.79 13.34 8.13
C ASN A 78 20.52 13.35 7.25
N LYS A 79 19.61 12.42 7.56
CA LYS A 79 18.27 12.44 6.98
C LYS A 79 17.46 13.62 7.49
N LEU A 80 16.59 14.14 6.64
CA LEU A 80 15.67 15.22 7.00
C LEU A 80 14.62 14.73 8.00
N PRO A 81 14.21 15.57 8.97
CA PRO A 81 13.10 15.24 9.85
C PRO A 81 11.82 15.07 9.03
N VAL A 82 11.11 13.99 9.28
CA VAL A 82 9.81 13.71 8.66
C VAL A 82 8.75 13.80 9.74
N GLN A 83 7.84 14.76 9.61
CA GLN A 83 6.66 14.79 10.47
C GLN A 83 5.83 13.53 10.22
N LYS A 84 5.61 12.75 11.27
CA LYS A 84 4.61 11.67 11.23
C LYS A 84 3.25 12.36 11.12
N LYS A 85 2.57 12.19 9.97
CA LYS A 85 1.19 12.64 9.86
C LYS A 85 0.35 11.89 10.90
N SER A 86 -0.39 12.65 11.70
CA SER A 86 -1.29 12.11 12.71
C SER A 86 -2.62 11.61 12.11
N PHE A 87 -2.86 11.84 10.83
CA PHE A 87 -4.13 11.53 10.17
C PHE A 87 -3.87 10.73 8.90
N VAL A 88 -4.81 9.87 8.59
CA VAL A 88 -4.86 9.20 7.28
C VAL A 88 -5.79 10.04 6.40
N ASP A 89 -5.22 10.98 5.65
CA ASP A 89 -5.99 11.96 4.86
C ASP A 89 -6.71 11.34 3.65
N ASN A 90 -6.14 10.30 3.04
CA ASN A 90 -6.62 9.77 1.76
C ASN A 90 -7.33 8.44 1.98
N VAL A 91 -8.44 8.47 2.69
CA VAL A 91 -9.34 7.32 2.90
C VAL A 91 -10.65 7.58 2.18
N ILE A 92 -11.12 6.60 1.45
CA ILE A 92 -12.46 6.63 0.88
C ILE A 92 -13.49 6.62 2.02
N SER A 93 -14.47 7.51 1.96
CA SER A 93 -15.55 7.54 2.95
C SER A 93 -16.48 6.34 2.74
N GLU A 94 -17.27 6.02 3.75
CA GLU A 94 -18.27 4.96 3.65
C GLU A 94 -19.32 5.29 2.57
N GLU A 95 -19.72 6.54 2.48
CA GLU A 95 -20.66 7.03 1.46
C GLU A 95 -20.09 6.88 0.04
N GLU A 96 -18.82 7.28 -0.18
CA GLU A 96 -18.15 7.12 -1.47
C GLU A 96 -17.97 5.64 -1.83
N TYR A 97 -17.65 4.80 -0.85
CA TYR A 97 -17.51 3.36 -1.05
C TYR A 97 -18.81 2.72 -1.52
N TYR A 98 -19.94 2.99 -0.84
CA TYR A 98 -21.23 2.44 -1.22
C TYR A 98 -21.79 3.08 -2.51
N LYS A 99 -21.56 4.38 -2.75
CA LYS A 99 -21.87 5.05 -4.03
C LYS A 99 -21.17 4.31 -5.18
N LEU A 100 -19.86 4.05 -5.03
CA LEU A 100 -19.06 3.36 -6.04
C LEU A 100 -19.62 1.95 -6.33
N LEU A 101 -19.90 1.17 -5.30
CA LEU A 101 -20.47 -0.18 -5.45
C LEU A 101 -21.81 -0.15 -6.16
N LYS A 102 -22.69 0.78 -5.82
CA LYS A 102 -24.00 0.97 -6.46
C LYS A 102 -23.86 1.29 -7.94
N CYS A 103 -22.98 2.23 -8.29
CA CYS A 103 -22.71 2.61 -9.67
C CYS A 103 -22.13 1.46 -10.49
N LEU A 104 -21.15 0.73 -9.95
CA LEU A 104 -20.54 -0.42 -10.63
C LEU A 104 -21.55 -1.54 -10.90
N LYS A 105 -22.46 -1.78 -9.95
CA LYS A 105 -23.53 -2.78 -10.11
C LYS A 105 -24.54 -2.33 -11.17
N ALA A 106 -24.96 -1.06 -11.15
CA ALA A 106 -25.89 -0.49 -12.12
C ALA A 106 -25.34 -0.54 -13.56
N ASP A 107 -24.04 -0.30 -13.73
CA ASP A 107 -23.35 -0.37 -15.03
C ASP A 107 -22.93 -1.78 -15.44
N ASN A 108 -23.34 -2.82 -14.68
CA ASN A 108 -22.94 -4.22 -14.90
C ASN A 108 -21.40 -4.41 -14.95
N LYS A 109 -20.63 -3.58 -14.24
CA LYS A 109 -19.18 -3.68 -14.12
C LYS A 109 -18.79 -4.63 -12.99
N MET A 110 -19.27 -5.89 -13.07
CA MET A 110 -19.16 -6.85 -11.96
C MET A 110 -17.72 -7.19 -11.55
N LYS A 111 -16.76 -7.22 -12.49
CA LYS A 111 -15.34 -7.37 -12.14
C LYS A 111 -14.86 -6.23 -11.24
N GLY A 112 -15.23 -4.99 -11.55
CA GLY A 112 -14.90 -3.82 -10.72
C GLY A 112 -15.60 -3.88 -9.37
N TYR A 113 -16.89 -4.25 -9.35
CA TYR A 113 -17.68 -4.40 -8.13
C TYR A 113 -17.01 -5.37 -7.13
N TRP A 114 -16.65 -6.56 -7.59
CA TRP A 114 -15.96 -7.54 -6.74
C TRP A 114 -14.55 -7.11 -6.37
N MET A 115 -13.82 -6.47 -7.28
CA MET A 115 -12.50 -5.92 -6.97
C MET A 115 -12.56 -4.91 -5.81
N ILE A 116 -13.51 -3.98 -5.83
CA ILE A 116 -13.69 -2.99 -4.75
C ILE A 116 -14.09 -3.68 -3.44
N ARG A 117 -14.99 -4.65 -3.49
CA ARG A 117 -15.40 -5.40 -2.29
C ARG A 117 -14.24 -6.18 -1.67
N PHE A 118 -13.46 -6.89 -2.46
CA PHE A 118 -12.31 -7.64 -1.94
C PHE A 118 -11.23 -6.71 -1.39
N LEU A 119 -10.90 -5.61 -2.06
CA LEU A 119 -9.95 -4.61 -1.54
C LEU A 119 -10.42 -4.01 -0.21
N GLY A 120 -11.71 -3.64 -0.11
CA GLY A 120 -12.27 -2.98 1.07
C GLY A 120 -12.61 -3.91 2.23
N GLN A 121 -12.72 -5.23 2.01
CA GLN A 121 -13.14 -6.19 3.04
C GLN A 121 -12.08 -7.20 3.45
N THR A 122 -10.92 -7.24 2.78
CA THR A 122 -9.80 -8.12 3.15
C THR A 122 -8.58 -7.35 3.66
N GLY A 123 -8.50 -6.06 3.40
CA GLY A 123 -7.34 -5.25 3.72
C GLY A 123 -6.04 -5.71 3.04
N ALA A 124 -6.13 -6.51 1.97
CA ALA A 124 -4.98 -6.99 1.22
C ALA A 124 -4.18 -5.84 0.60
N ARG A 125 -2.84 -5.96 0.57
CA ARG A 125 -2.02 -5.07 -0.26
C ARG A 125 -2.29 -5.38 -1.74
N VAL A 126 -2.16 -4.40 -2.62
CA VAL A 126 -2.44 -4.61 -4.05
C VAL A 126 -1.62 -5.77 -4.66
N SER A 127 -0.38 -5.96 -4.22
CA SER A 127 0.48 -7.08 -4.65
C SER A 127 0.03 -8.44 -4.12
N GLU A 128 -0.71 -8.45 -3.02
CA GLU A 128 -1.32 -9.63 -2.43
C GLU A 128 -2.67 -9.91 -3.10
N PHE A 129 -3.50 -8.88 -3.24
CA PHE A 129 -4.81 -8.94 -3.87
C PHE A 129 -4.79 -9.55 -5.29
N VAL A 130 -3.84 -9.16 -6.14
CA VAL A 130 -3.76 -9.68 -7.51
C VAL A 130 -3.47 -11.19 -7.56
N ARG A 131 -3.00 -11.77 -6.47
CA ARG A 131 -2.68 -13.20 -6.36
C ARG A 131 -3.81 -14.05 -5.80
N PHE A 132 -5.01 -13.51 -5.59
CA PHE A 132 -6.14 -14.30 -5.11
C PHE A 132 -6.56 -15.30 -6.18
N GLU A 133 -6.64 -16.57 -5.78
CA GLU A 133 -7.06 -17.70 -6.59
C GLU A 133 -8.44 -18.21 -6.18
N LYS A 134 -9.12 -18.94 -7.06
CA LYS A 134 -10.43 -19.52 -6.76
C LYS A 134 -10.41 -20.44 -5.53
N LYS A 135 -9.33 -21.22 -5.36
CA LYS A 135 -9.15 -22.06 -4.18
C LYS A 135 -9.21 -21.27 -2.86
N ASN A 136 -8.81 -19.99 -2.87
CA ASN A 136 -8.86 -19.17 -1.66
C ASN A 136 -10.29 -18.84 -1.22
N LEU A 137 -11.29 -18.92 -2.12
CA LEU A 137 -12.70 -18.85 -1.74
C LEU A 137 -13.17 -20.14 -1.04
N GLU A 138 -12.60 -21.29 -1.40
CA GLU A 138 -12.89 -22.57 -0.76
C GLU A 138 -12.21 -22.65 0.61
N ASP A 139 -10.94 -22.21 0.68
CA ASP A 139 -10.15 -22.21 1.91
C ASP A 139 -10.60 -21.13 2.92
N GLY A 140 -11.23 -20.04 2.45
CA GLY A 140 -11.59 -18.88 3.27
C GLY A 140 -10.43 -17.91 3.57
N TYR A 141 -9.24 -18.19 3.04
CA TYR A 141 -8.05 -17.38 3.28
C TYR A 141 -6.99 -17.53 2.16
N ILE A 142 -6.00 -16.65 2.21
CA ILE A 142 -4.76 -16.79 1.44
C ILE A 142 -3.56 -16.74 2.38
N ASP A 143 -2.71 -17.74 2.31
CA ASP A 143 -1.40 -17.74 2.98
C ASP A 143 -0.34 -17.13 2.07
N LEU A 144 0.35 -16.14 2.60
CA LEU A 144 1.42 -15.44 1.93
C LEU A 144 2.73 -15.69 2.66
N ASP A 145 3.52 -16.57 2.09
CA ASP A 145 4.89 -16.76 2.54
C ASP A 145 5.78 -15.68 1.94
N THR A 146 6.18 -14.74 2.77
CA THR A 146 7.26 -13.81 2.45
C THR A 146 8.52 -14.25 3.16
N LYS A 147 9.70 -13.90 2.61
CA LYS A 147 11.02 -14.35 3.11
C LYS A 147 11.27 -14.13 4.62
N CYS A 148 10.43 -13.34 5.28
CA CYS A 148 10.60 -12.95 6.69
C CYS A 148 9.33 -13.09 7.55
N HIS A 149 8.13 -13.20 6.95
CA HIS A 149 6.87 -13.30 7.69
C HIS A 149 5.86 -14.13 6.89
N SER A 150 5.31 -15.16 7.53
CA SER A 150 4.08 -15.80 7.06
C SER A 150 2.91 -14.94 7.49
N ARG A 151 2.01 -14.62 6.57
CA ARG A 151 0.80 -13.85 6.83
C ARG A 151 -0.39 -14.50 6.18
N ARG A 152 -1.46 -14.64 6.96
CA ARG A 152 -2.76 -15.07 6.47
C ARG A 152 -3.68 -13.87 6.25
N ILE A 153 -4.30 -13.79 5.08
CA ILE A 153 -5.37 -12.84 4.78
C ILE A 153 -6.68 -13.62 4.80
N LEU A 154 -7.57 -13.25 5.71
CA LEU A 154 -8.89 -13.85 5.81
C LEU A 154 -9.83 -13.24 4.77
N ILE A 155 -10.71 -14.06 4.21
CA ILE A 155 -11.80 -13.64 3.33
C ILE A 155 -13.09 -13.82 4.11
N PRO A 156 -13.89 -12.76 4.35
CA PRO A 156 -15.16 -12.91 5.08
C PRO A 156 -16.11 -13.91 4.42
N ASP A 157 -16.71 -14.81 5.20
CA ASP A 157 -17.64 -15.84 4.70
C ASP A 157 -18.75 -15.27 3.84
N ARG A 158 -19.35 -14.16 4.29
CA ARG A 158 -20.35 -13.44 3.51
C ARG A 158 -19.86 -12.98 2.14
N LEU A 159 -18.59 -12.53 2.05
CA LEU A 159 -17.99 -12.13 0.76
C LEU A 159 -17.80 -13.33 -0.15
N ILE A 160 -17.44 -14.50 0.42
CA ILE A 160 -17.31 -15.76 -0.30
C ILE A 160 -18.65 -16.17 -0.88
N GLU A 161 -19.68 -16.27 -0.04
CA GLU A 161 -21.02 -16.71 -0.45
C GLU A 161 -21.60 -15.84 -1.55
N GLU A 162 -21.57 -14.51 -1.35
CA GLU A 162 -22.13 -13.55 -2.32
C GLU A 162 -21.36 -13.50 -3.65
N SER A 163 -20.08 -13.87 -3.66
CA SER A 163 -19.22 -13.82 -4.86
C SER A 163 -19.09 -15.15 -5.61
N LYS A 164 -19.51 -16.24 -4.99
CA LYS A 164 -19.30 -17.61 -5.48
C LYS A 164 -19.83 -17.82 -6.91
N GLU A 165 -21.06 -17.40 -7.17
CA GLU A 165 -21.67 -17.53 -8.49
C GLU A 165 -20.89 -16.77 -9.57
N TYR A 166 -20.51 -15.53 -9.28
CA TYR A 166 -19.73 -14.71 -10.21
C TYR A 166 -18.38 -15.36 -10.54
N PHE A 167 -17.63 -15.80 -9.52
CA PHE A 167 -16.30 -16.37 -9.75
C PHE A 167 -16.35 -17.77 -10.33
N ALA A 168 -17.46 -18.50 -10.22
CA ALA A 168 -17.65 -19.76 -10.93
C ALA A 168 -17.58 -19.56 -12.45
N GLY A 169 -18.11 -18.44 -12.97
CA GLY A 169 -18.05 -18.08 -14.39
C GLY A 169 -16.70 -17.50 -14.87
N VAL A 170 -15.80 -17.11 -13.97
CA VAL A 170 -14.50 -16.55 -14.35
C VAL A 170 -13.58 -17.68 -14.85
N GLN A 171 -12.91 -17.49 -15.99
CA GLN A 171 -12.01 -18.50 -16.53
C GLN A 171 -10.63 -18.50 -15.86
N GLY A 172 -10.05 -19.69 -15.69
CA GLY A 172 -8.73 -19.89 -15.11
C GLY A 172 -8.72 -19.91 -13.56
N ARG A 173 -7.52 -19.90 -12.97
CA ARG A 173 -7.33 -20.06 -11.53
C ARG A 173 -7.48 -18.75 -10.72
N TRP A 174 -7.20 -17.60 -11.36
CA TRP A 174 -7.19 -16.31 -10.69
C TRP A 174 -8.59 -15.73 -10.51
N LEU A 175 -8.89 -15.16 -9.35
CA LEU A 175 -10.14 -14.41 -9.16
C LEU A 175 -10.19 -13.18 -10.08
N PHE A 176 -9.06 -12.52 -10.26
CA PHE A 176 -8.94 -11.33 -11.10
C PHE A 176 -7.93 -11.57 -12.22
N PRO A 177 -8.36 -12.24 -13.32
CA PRO A 177 -7.48 -12.52 -14.44
C PRO A 177 -7.07 -11.22 -15.16
N GLY A 178 -5.80 -11.21 -15.60
CA GLY A 178 -5.23 -10.14 -16.40
C GLY A 178 -5.65 -10.21 -17.88
N GLN A 179 -5.07 -9.32 -18.70
CA GLN A 179 -5.30 -9.33 -20.15
C GLN A 179 -4.60 -10.50 -20.84
N LYS A 180 -3.41 -10.89 -20.35
CA LYS A 180 -2.69 -12.04 -20.90
C LYS A 180 -3.26 -13.32 -20.29
N LYS A 181 -3.56 -14.30 -21.17
CA LYS A 181 -4.10 -15.61 -20.76
C LYS A 181 -3.22 -16.28 -19.70
N GLY A 182 -3.85 -16.78 -18.64
CA GLY A 182 -3.17 -17.47 -17.53
C GLY A 182 -2.48 -16.57 -16.50
N GLN A 183 -2.45 -15.26 -16.71
CA GLN A 183 -1.87 -14.30 -15.76
C GLN A 183 -2.96 -13.60 -14.95
N HIS A 184 -2.63 -13.22 -13.72
CA HIS A 184 -3.47 -12.33 -12.90
C HIS A 184 -3.35 -10.86 -13.35
N MET A 185 -4.24 -10.00 -12.89
CA MET A 185 -4.11 -8.55 -13.07
C MET A 185 -2.78 -8.06 -12.51
N THR A 186 -2.20 -7.04 -13.16
CA THR A 186 -1.04 -6.34 -12.61
C THR A 186 -1.47 -5.32 -11.56
N THR A 187 -0.57 -4.99 -10.63
CA THR A 187 -0.81 -3.93 -9.65
C THR A 187 -1.06 -2.57 -10.30
N GLY A 188 -0.36 -2.30 -11.41
CA GLY A 188 -0.61 -1.12 -12.26
C GLY A 188 -1.99 -1.13 -12.87
N GLY A 189 -2.45 -2.27 -13.40
CA GLY A 189 -3.79 -2.44 -13.97
C GLY A 189 -4.90 -2.22 -12.94
N VAL A 190 -4.72 -2.67 -11.69
CA VAL A 190 -5.67 -2.37 -10.60
C VAL A 190 -5.76 -0.87 -10.36
N ASN A 191 -4.62 -0.18 -10.20
CA ASN A 191 -4.61 1.25 -9.92
C ASN A 191 -5.13 2.09 -11.12
N SER A 192 -4.85 1.68 -12.36
CA SER A 192 -5.41 2.33 -13.54
C SER A 192 -6.93 2.23 -13.54
N LEU A 193 -7.48 1.04 -13.30
CA LEU A 193 -8.93 0.82 -13.26
C LEU A 193 -9.61 1.62 -12.14
N LEU A 194 -8.96 1.74 -10.97
CA LEU A 194 -9.46 2.58 -9.88
C LEU A 194 -9.53 4.06 -10.29
N LYS A 195 -8.52 4.59 -10.99
CA LYS A 195 -8.54 5.96 -11.50
C LYS A 195 -9.62 6.18 -12.55
N ASP A 196 -9.86 5.19 -13.42
CA ASP A 196 -10.93 5.26 -14.41
C ASP A 196 -12.30 5.30 -13.73
N PHE A 197 -12.49 4.54 -12.65
CA PHE A 197 -13.71 4.58 -11.84
C PHE A 197 -13.88 5.92 -11.10
N ALA A 198 -12.79 6.51 -10.58
CA ALA A 198 -12.83 7.82 -9.95
C ALA A 198 -13.45 8.85 -10.88
N LYS A 199 -12.92 8.95 -12.10
CA LYS A 199 -13.41 9.87 -13.14
C LYS A 199 -14.85 9.58 -13.57
N LYS A 200 -15.15 8.28 -13.81
CA LYS A 200 -16.45 7.89 -14.33
C LYS A 200 -17.59 8.11 -13.34
N TYR A 201 -17.34 7.87 -12.03
CA TYR A 201 -18.39 7.87 -11.01
C TYR A 201 -18.30 9.07 -10.07
N ASP A 202 -17.49 10.06 -10.42
CA ASP A 202 -17.29 11.27 -9.62
C ASP A 202 -16.98 10.93 -8.17
N ILE A 203 -15.89 10.18 -7.97
CA ILE A 203 -15.28 9.87 -6.69
C ILE A 203 -13.92 10.60 -6.63
N ARG A 204 -13.55 11.11 -5.48
CA ARG A 204 -12.26 11.80 -5.29
C ARG A 204 -11.08 10.93 -5.78
N GLU A 205 -10.25 11.49 -6.67
CA GLU A 205 -9.13 10.75 -7.25
C GLU A 205 -8.07 10.36 -6.21
N ASP A 206 -7.86 11.19 -5.19
CA ASP A 206 -6.86 10.99 -4.13
C ASP A 206 -7.15 9.79 -3.23
N VAL A 207 -8.41 9.31 -3.20
CA VAL A 207 -8.82 8.10 -2.45
C VAL A 207 -8.95 6.86 -3.33
N MET A 208 -8.86 7.01 -4.66
CA MET A 208 -9.06 5.90 -5.60
C MET A 208 -7.74 5.19 -5.95
N HIS A 209 -7.12 4.60 -4.94
CA HIS A 209 -5.96 3.73 -5.05
C HIS A 209 -6.07 2.57 -4.05
N ALA A 210 -5.47 1.43 -4.36
CA ALA A 210 -5.65 0.20 -3.58
C ALA A 210 -5.29 0.35 -2.08
N HIS A 211 -4.34 1.23 -1.74
CA HIS A 211 -3.96 1.45 -0.35
C HIS A 211 -5.04 2.20 0.46
N ALA A 212 -5.84 3.07 -0.18
CA ALA A 212 -6.95 3.75 0.47
C ALA A 212 -8.04 2.75 0.92
N PHE A 213 -8.30 1.69 0.14
CA PHE A 213 -9.23 0.63 0.53
C PHE A 213 -8.72 -0.21 1.70
N ARG A 214 -7.40 -0.38 1.82
CA ARG A 214 -6.81 -1.01 2.99
C ARG A 214 -6.94 -0.12 4.24
N HIS A 215 -6.81 1.19 4.10
CA HIS A 215 -7.09 2.14 5.18
C HIS A 215 -8.58 2.11 5.56
N PHE A 216 -9.47 2.06 4.57
CA PHE A 216 -10.89 1.90 4.80
C PHE A 216 -11.20 0.62 5.59
N PHE A 217 -10.64 -0.53 5.17
CA PHE A 217 -10.75 -1.79 5.92
C PHE A 217 -10.33 -1.63 7.39
N ALA A 218 -9.18 -1.00 7.63
CA ALA A 218 -8.67 -0.81 8.99
C ALA A 218 -9.61 0.03 9.85
N ILE A 219 -10.10 1.16 9.31
CA ILE A 219 -11.02 2.05 10.02
C ILE A 219 -12.36 1.35 10.28
N GLN A 220 -12.93 0.68 9.27
CA GLN A 220 -14.19 -0.05 9.42
C GLN A 220 -14.07 -1.20 10.42
N SER A 221 -12.94 -1.91 10.43
CA SER A 221 -12.69 -2.98 11.40
C SER A 221 -12.68 -2.43 12.84
N LEU A 222 -11.98 -1.32 13.09
CA LEU A 222 -11.96 -0.68 14.41
C LEU A 222 -13.33 -0.15 14.82
N ASN A 223 -14.07 0.47 13.89
CA ASN A 223 -15.43 0.97 14.14
C ASN A 223 -16.41 -0.16 14.50
N ASN A 224 -16.17 -1.35 13.95
CA ASN A 224 -16.96 -2.57 14.22
C ASN A 224 -16.39 -3.41 15.37
N GLY A 225 -15.48 -2.87 16.20
CA GLY A 225 -15.04 -3.49 17.45
C GLY A 225 -13.86 -4.46 17.34
N VAL A 226 -13.21 -4.55 16.19
CA VAL A 226 -11.94 -5.29 16.08
C VAL A 226 -10.88 -4.57 16.91
N ASP A 227 -10.24 -5.28 17.82
CA ASP A 227 -9.17 -4.69 18.64
C ASP A 227 -7.89 -4.43 17.83
N MET A 228 -7.03 -3.55 18.35
CA MET A 228 -5.82 -3.10 17.67
C MET A 228 -4.81 -4.23 17.44
N SER A 229 -4.73 -5.21 18.35
CA SER A 229 -3.79 -6.33 18.23
C SER A 229 -4.20 -7.23 17.07
N LEU A 230 -5.49 -7.60 17.04
CA LEU A 230 -6.05 -8.38 15.94
C LEU A 230 -5.95 -7.64 14.61
N LEU A 231 -6.25 -6.32 14.57
CA LEU A 231 -6.11 -5.52 13.36
C LEU A 231 -4.66 -5.48 12.86
N LYS A 232 -3.67 -5.35 13.75
CA LYS A 232 -2.25 -5.42 13.39
C LYS A 232 -1.93 -6.74 12.70
N ASP A 233 -2.42 -7.85 13.24
CA ASP A 233 -2.19 -9.19 12.68
C ASP A 233 -2.89 -9.35 11.33
N LEU A 234 -4.16 -8.95 11.23
CA LEU A 234 -4.92 -8.94 9.98
C LEU A 234 -4.25 -8.11 8.89
N LEU A 235 -3.65 -6.98 9.24
CA LEU A 235 -2.91 -6.14 8.30
C LEU A 235 -1.48 -6.64 8.05
N GLY A 236 -0.92 -7.49 8.91
CA GLY A 236 0.47 -7.94 8.82
C GLY A 236 1.44 -6.75 8.90
N HIS A 237 1.25 -5.89 9.91
CA HIS A 237 2.15 -4.80 10.21
C HIS A 237 3.27 -5.26 11.14
N GLY A 238 4.53 -5.06 10.73
CA GLY A 238 5.69 -5.40 11.56
C GLY A 238 5.83 -4.53 12.82
N SER A 239 5.13 -3.38 12.89
CA SER A 239 5.11 -2.47 14.04
C SER A 239 3.69 -1.99 14.34
N ILE A 240 3.38 -1.87 15.63
CA ILE A 240 2.12 -1.26 16.13
C ILE A 240 2.01 0.20 15.69
N ASP A 241 3.13 0.93 15.58
CA ASP A 241 3.15 2.34 15.16
C ASP A 241 2.45 2.58 13.83
N THR A 242 2.53 1.62 12.89
CA THR A 242 1.83 1.70 11.59
C THR A 242 0.33 1.49 11.69
N THR A 243 -0.14 0.90 12.78
CA THR A 243 -1.57 0.66 13.03
C THR A 243 -2.17 1.77 13.90
N GLN A 244 -1.36 2.39 14.77
CA GLN A 244 -1.77 3.51 15.63
C GLN A 244 -2.29 4.74 14.87
N ILE A 245 -1.90 4.93 13.61
CA ILE A 245 -2.45 6.02 12.78
C ILE A 245 -3.97 5.92 12.60
N TYR A 246 -4.56 4.73 12.76
CA TYR A 246 -6.01 4.52 12.66
C TYR A 246 -6.76 4.77 13.97
N THR A 247 -6.06 4.88 15.10
CA THR A 247 -6.66 5.14 16.42
C THR A 247 -6.72 6.60 16.78
N GLN A 248 -6.14 7.47 15.97
CA GLN A 248 -6.22 8.91 16.20
C GLN A 248 -7.62 9.42 15.80
N LEU A 249 -8.55 9.14 16.70
CA LEU A 249 -9.91 9.65 16.64
C LEU A 249 -9.89 11.17 16.78
N SER A 250 -10.82 11.87 16.15
CA SER A 250 -11.07 13.27 16.47
C SER A 250 -11.36 13.42 17.98
N SER A 251 -11.07 14.58 18.56
CA SER A 251 -11.34 14.83 19.98
C SER A 251 -12.81 14.57 20.33
N ALA A 252 -13.72 14.83 19.41
CA ALA A 252 -15.15 14.55 19.58
C ALA A 252 -15.43 13.04 19.66
N GLU A 253 -14.83 12.25 18.80
CA GLU A 253 -15.00 10.79 18.79
C GLU A 253 -14.33 10.13 20.00
N GLN A 254 -13.17 10.65 20.43
CA GLN A 254 -12.52 10.20 21.66
C GLN A 254 -13.43 10.43 22.87
N LYS A 255 -14.04 11.63 22.99
CA LYS A 255 -14.97 11.97 24.07
C LYS A 255 -16.22 11.07 24.03
N LYS A 256 -16.76 10.80 22.86
CA LYS A 256 -17.92 9.90 22.69
C LYS A 256 -17.59 8.50 23.19
N ARG A 257 -16.51 7.89 22.72
CA ARG A 257 -16.08 6.54 23.14
C ARG A 257 -15.72 6.49 24.63
N PHE A 258 -15.10 7.54 25.17
CA PHE A 258 -14.85 7.65 26.61
C PHE A 258 -16.15 7.59 27.41
N ASN A 259 -17.17 8.40 27.03
CA ASN A 259 -18.47 8.42 27.72
C ASN A 259 -19.27 7.10 27.54
N GLU A 260 -19.06 6.37 26.42
CA GLU A 260 -19.67 5.05 26.19
C GLU A 260 -19.00 3.97 27.03
N ALA A 261 -17.70 4.07 27.26
CA ALA A 261 -16.92 3.08 28.02
C ALA A 261 -17.01 3.30 29.54
N VAL A 262 -17.04 4.55 30.02
CA VAL A 262 -17.01 4.90 31.44
C VAL A 262 -18.46 5.12 31.94
N LYS A 263 -19.08 4.03 32.35
CA LYS A 263 -20.49 4.03 32.82
C LYS A 263 -20.64 3.71 34.31
N TRP A 264 -19.54 3.65 35.04
CA TRP A 264 -19.54 3.47 36.49
C TRP A 264 -19.38 4.79 37.24
#